data_fa1b0d69a41c20f83688d5440e6f5d54
#
_entry.id   fa1b0d69a41c20f83688d5440e6f5d54
#
_cell.length_a   1.000
_cell.length_b   1.000
_cell.length_c   1.000
_cell.angle_alpha   90.00
_cell.angle_beta   90.00
_cell.angle_gamma   90.00
#
_symmetry.space_group_name_H-M   'P 1'
#
loop_
_entity.id
_entity.type
_entity.pdbx_description
1 polymer ?
#
loop_
_entity_poly.entity_id
_entity_poly.type
_entity_poly.pdbx_seq_one_letter_code
_entity_poly.pdbx_strand_id
1 'polypeptide(L)'
;MLDSLDLDWIRILLWEHYHSDGPDRNPFDPSAMFKAQILKYLLQIPSDRRLALRLRRDRRLAKACGFRRHRTPSHGLFTQFRRRLGEEAYQLVFSRLARMLVESGTLIGKVVAVDSTHIEAYSGRAMDNVSGRSDPDARVGRGRRGFILGYRVHTACCAESELPIAYAVAPCNENDKVYFEPLLERVRRLDVGFRHVVADSQYNSENVRNAAEWLGAEPIIPVRRDPRARSALRVGRGFVAKGSRRVVRLFRKRLGHREAVRPG
;
A
#
# COMPACT_ATOMS: atom_id res chain seq x y z
N MET A 1 23.27 1.78 7.28
CA MET A 1 22.00 1.94 6.54
C MET A 1 20.86 2.49 7.41
N LEU A 2 20.48 1.91 8.56
CA LEU A 2 19.44 2.51 9.43
C LEU A 2 19.93 3.79 10.13
N ASP A 3 21.19 3.86 10.48
CA ASP A 3 21.82 5.04 11.10
C ASP A 3 21.94 6.22 10.13
N SER A 4 21.97 5.97 8.82
CA SER A 4 22.04 7.00 7.79
C SER A 4 20.66 7.47 7.30
N LEU A 5 19.58 6.85 7.74
CA LEU A 5 18.22 7.31 7.48
C LEU A 5 17.89 8.45 8.45
N ASP A 6 17.87 9.67 7.93
CA ASP A 6 17.29 10.78 8.67
C ASP A 6 15.78 10.60 8.77
N LEU A 7 15.34 10.13 9.92
CA LEU A 7 13.92 9.93 10.27
C LEU A 7 13.50 10.85 11.44
N ASP A 8 14.25 11.92 11.72
CA ASP A 8 13.91 12.85 12.80
C ASP A 8 12.58 13.57 12.54
N TRP A 9 12.25 13.80 11.27
CA TRP A 9 10.95 14.32 10.87
C TRP A 9 9.78 13.39 11.27
N ILE A 10 10.01 12.06 11.34
CA ILE A 10 9.00 11.12 11.85
C ILE A 10 8.70 11.39 13.32
N ARG A 11 9.72 11.71 14.12
CA ARG A 11 9.50 12.06 15.52
C ARG A 11 8.59 13.26 15.66
N ILE A 12 8.81 14.31 14.87
CA ILE A 12 7.98 15.53 14.87
C ILE A 12 6.55 15.18 14.43
N LEU A 13 6.41 14.47 13.31
CA LEU A 13 5.11 14.11 12.74
C LEU A 13 4.29 13.22 13.66
N LEU A 14 4.94 12.28 14.33
CA LEU A 14 4.24 11.30 15.17
C LEU A 14 4.13 11.73 16.64
N TRP A 15 4.73 12.87 17.00
CA TRP A 15 4.73 13.33 18.39
C TRP A 15 3.33 13.53 18.94
N GLU A 16 2.48 14.21 18.20
CA GLU A 16 1.10 14.50 18.60
C GLU A 16 0.24 13.23 18.72
N HIS A 17 0.45 12.27 17.83
CA HIS A 17 -0.27 10.99 17.84
C HIS A 17 0.24 10.02 18.92
N TYR A 18 1.47 10.21 19.39
CA TYR A 18 2.12 9.26 20.29
C TYR A 18 2.10 9.67 21.76
N HIS A 19 2.04 10.97 22.06
CA HIS A 19 1.95 11.48 23.41
C HIS A 19 0.51 11.34 23.93
N SER A 20 0.37 10.55 25.00
CA SER A 20 -0.82 10.60 25.84
C SER A 20 -0.45 11.37 27.11
N ASP A 21 -1.34 12.24 27.55
CA ASP A 21 -1.25 13.00 28.80
C ASP A 21 -1.34 12.11 30.08
N GLY A 22 -0.83 10.90 30.01
CA GLY A 22 -0.84 9.94 31.11
C GLY A 22 0.42 10.01 31.96
N PRO A 23 0.33 9.74 33.28
CA PRO A 23 1.46 9.83 34.19
C PRO A 23 2.57 8.82 33.84
N ASP A 24 3.76 9.33 33.68
CA ASP A 24 5.01 8.83 34.19
C ASP A 24 5.74 7.62 33.61
N ARG A 25 5.59 7.26 32.37
CA ARG A 25 6.69 6.47 31.78
C ARG A 25 7.21 7.18 30.56
N ASN A 26 8.46 7.68 30.67
CA ASN A 26 9.16 8.24 29.51
C ASN A 26 8.94 7.33 28.30
N PRO A 27 8.11 7.71 27.31
CA PRO A 27 7.81 6.87 26.18
C PRO A 27 9.10 6.60 25.39
N PHE A 28 9.12 5.52 24.63
CA PHE A 28 10.19 5.32 23.65
C PHE A 28 10.04 6.37 22.53
N ASP A 29 11.17 6.80 22.00
CA ASP A 29 11.18 7.70 20.86
C ASP A 29 10.38 7.09 19.67
N PRO A 30 9.38 7.79 19.10
CA PRO A 30 8.60 7.30 17.98
C PRO A 30 9.44 6.93 16.77
N SER A 31 10.52 7.68 16.49
CA SER A 31 11.42 7.35 15.38
C SER A 31 12.17 6.04 15.63
N ALA A 32 12.60 5.79 16.86
CA ALA A 32 13.24 4.52 17.24
C ALA A 32 12.26 3.33 17.12
N MET A 33 11.02 3.53 17.56
CA MET A 33 9.95 2.52 17.42
C MET A 33 9.65 2.23 15.94
N PHE A 34 9.61 3.25 15.10
CA PHE A 34 9.38 3.13 13.67
C PHE A 34 10.56 2.44 12.97
N LYS A 35 11.81 2.83 13.27
CA LYS A 35 13.03 2.15 12.79
C LYS A 35 13.02 0.65 13.13
N ALA A 36 12.58 0.28 14.34
CA ALA A 36 12.46 -1.12 14.72
C ALA A 36 11.42 -1.89 13.91
N GLN A 37 10.32 -1.25 13.52
CA GLN A 37 9.34 -1.87 12.63
C GLN A 37 9.88 -2.04 11.21
N ILE A 38 10.58 -1.04 10.66
CA ILE A 38 11.28 -1.20 9.38
C ILE A 38 12.27 -2.37 9.46
N LEU A 39 13.06 -2.44 10.53
CA LEU A 39 14.02 -3.53 10.76
C LEU A 39 13.35 -4.91 10.79
N LYS A 40 12.15 -5.00 11.38
CA LYS A 40 11.36 -6.24 11.40
C LYS A 40 11.11 -6.77 9.98
N TYR A 41 10.71 -5.89 9.06
CA TYR A 41 10.45 -6.26 7.67
C TYR A 41 11.74 -6.55 6.89
N LEU A 42 12.76 -5.71 7.04
CA LEU A 42 14.05 -5.89 6.35
C LEU A 42 14.74 -7.20 6.73
N LEU A 43 14.66 -7.60 7.99
CA LEU A 43 15.24 -8.85 8.50
C LEU A 43 14.26 -10.02 8.51
N GLN A 44 13.08 -9.85 7.92
CA GLN A 44 12.02 -10.87 7.87
C GLN A 44 11.70 -11.51 9.24
N ILE A 45 11.69 -10.68 10.29
CA ILE A 45 11.39 -11.15 11.64
C ILE A 45 9.88 -11.40 11.76
N PRO A 46 9.42 -12.64 12.03
CA PRO A 46 8.02 -13.01 11.83
C PRO A 46 7.05 -12.45 12.87
N SER A 47 7.52 -11.97 14.04
CA SER A 47 6.64 -11.46 15.09
C SER A 47 7.30 -10.40 15.95
N ASP A 48 6.46 -9.54 16.57
CA ASP A 48 6.92 -8.51 17.51
C ASP A 48 7.61 -9.13 18.74
N ARG A 49 7.19 -10.34 19.16
CA ARG A 49 7.85 -11.07 20.24
C ARG A 49 9.29 -11.41 19.86
N ARG A 50 9.52 -11.90 18.64
CA ARG A 50 10.86 -12.18 18.13
C ARG A 50 11.67 -10.90 17.90
N LEU A 51 11.05 -9.83 17.43
CA LEU A 51 11.69 -8.52 17.32
C LEU A 51 12.18 -8.02 18.68
N ALA A 52 11.31 -7.99 19.69
CA ALA A 52 11.68 -7.56 21.05
C ALA A 52 12.83 -8.41 21.63
N LEU A 53 12.80 -9.73 21.43
CA LEU A 53 13.87 -10.64 21.86
C LEU A 53 15.18 -10.34 21.11
N ARG A 54 15.10 -10.11 19.80
CA ARG A 54 16.29 -9.79 18.98
C ARG A 54 16.93 -8.48 19.43
N LEU A 55 16.14 -7.42 19.62
CA LEU A 55 16.63 -6.12 20.10
C LEU A 55 17.26 -6.21 21.49
N ARG A 56 16.73 -7.07 22.37
CA ARG A 56 17.29 -7.29 23.72
C ARG A 56 18.66 -7.99 23.67
N ARG A 57 18.81 -8.95 22.75
CA ARG A 57 20.03 -9.76 22.62
C ARG A 57 21.12 -9.07 21.80
N ASP A 58 20.72 -8.34 20.77
CA ASP A 58 21.63 -7.69 19.83
C ASP A 58 21.69 -6.18 20.08
N ARG A 59 22.75 -5.77 20.77
CA ARG A 59 22.99 -4.37 21.14
C ARG A 59 23.25 -3.48 19.92
N ARG A 60 23.82 -4.02 18.83
CA ARG A 60 24.10 -3.28 17.62
C ARG A 60 22.78 -2.91 16.91
N LEU A 61 21.87 -3.86 16.81
CA LEU A 61 20.54 -3.61 16.25
C LEU A 61 19.73 -2.65 17.11
N ALA A 62 19.76 -2.79 18.44
CA ALA A 62 19.08 -1.86 19.33
C ALA A 62 19.62 -0.43 19.18
N LYS A 63 20.95 -0.25 19.13
CA LYS A 63 21.58 1.05 18.90
C LYS A 63 21.22 1.63 17.54
N ALA A 64 21.25 0.82 16.48
CA ALA A 64 20.88 1.24 15.13
C ALA A 64 19.43 1.74 15.02
N CYS A 65 18.53 1.24 15.87
CA CYS A 65 17.17 1.79 15.99
C CYS A 65 17.09 3.06 16.85
N GLY A 66 18.14 3.39 17.64
CA GLY A 66 18.15 4.51 18.58
C GLY A 66 17.77 4.14 20.00
N PHE A 67 17.68 2.86 20.37
CA PHE A 67 17.41 2.45 21.73
C PHE A 67 18.67 2.52 22.60
N ARG A 68 18.48 3.00 23.84
CA ARG A 68 19.56 3.01 24.84
C ARG A 68 19.88 1.60 25.32
N ARG A 69 21.12 1.42 25.77
CA ARG A 69 21.59 0.17 26.41
C ARG A 69 20.64 -0.21 27.55
N HIS A 70 20.22 -1.48 27.59
CA HIS A 70 19.29 -2.06 28.57
C HIS A 70 17.84 -1.52 28.55
N ARG A 71 17.49 -0.65 27.63
CA ARG A 71 16.13 -0.15 27.50
C ARG A 71 15.61 -0.40 26.07
N THR A 72 15.06 -1.59 25.86
CA THR A 72 14.40 -1.97 24.60
C THR A 72 12.92 -2.24 24.83
N PRO A 73 12.05 -1.94 23.86
CA PRO A 73 10.61 -2.13 24.00
C PRO A 73 10.23 -3.60 24.12
N SER A 74 9.17 -3.87 24.89
CA SER A 74 8.50 -5.17 24.91
C SER A 74 7.65 -5.36 23.65
N HIS A 75 7.25 -6.61 23.36
CA HIS A 75 6.39 -6.88 22.22
C HIS A 75 5.03 -6.16 22.29
N GLY A 76 4.45 -6.03 23.49
CA GLY A 76 3.18 -5.32 23.68
C GLY A 76 3.27 -3.84 23.33
N LEU A 77 4.42 -3.20 23.55
CA LEU A 77 4.64 -1.80 23.21
C LEU A 77 4.62 -1.55 21.70
N PHE A 78 5.07 -2.50 20.88
CA PHE A 78 4.93 -2.38 19.43
C PHE A 78 3.46 -2.41 18.98
N THR A 79 2.65 -3.26 19.61
CA THR A 79 1.21 -3.30 19.32
C THR A 79 0.52 -2.01 19.78
N GLN A 80 0.85 -1.50 20.98
CA GLN A 80 0.34 -0.23 21.47
C GLN A 80 0.77 0.95 20.58
N PHE A 81 2.02 0.94 20.13
CA PHE A 81 2.55 1.95 19.22
C PHE A 81 1.70 2.03 17.94
N ARG A 82 1.48 0.88 17.26
CA ARG A 82 0.64 0.85 16.05
C ARG A 82 -0.80 1.31 16.30
N ARG A 83 -1.39 0.91 17.42
CA ARG A 83 -2.77 1.33 17.77
C ARG A 83 -2.87 2.82 18.02
N ARG A 84 -1.87 3.43 18.67
CA ARG A 84 -1.84 4.87 18.93
C ARG A 84 -1.65 5.70 17.66
N LEU A 85 -0.79 5.24 16.76
CA LEU A 85 -0.58 5.91 15.48
C LEU A 85 -1.83 5.88 14.61
N GLY A 86 -2.55 4.76 14.59
CA GLY A 86 -3.69 4.59 13.71
C GLY A 86 -3.33 4.66 12.22
N GLU A 87 -4.33 4.60 11.38
CA GLU A 87 -4.15 4.64 9.92
C GLU A 87 -3.65 6.00 9.45
N GLU A 88 -4.18 7.08 10.03
CA GLU A 88 -3.88 8.45 9.62
C GLU A 88 -2.39 8.78 9.70
N ALA A 89 -1.74 8.47 10.83
CA ALA A 89 -0.31 8.70 10.99
C ALA A 89 0.53 7.89 9.99
N TYR A 90 0.15 6.65 9.69
CA TYR A 90 0.82 5.85 8.66
C TYR A 90 0.63 6.46 7.26
N GLN A 91 -0.55 6.98 6.94
CA GLN A 91 -0.82 7.69 5.69
C GLN A 91 0.06 8.96 5.55
N LEU A 92 0.20 9.73 6.63
CA LEU A 92 1.08 10.91 6.66
C LEU A 92 2.54 10.54 6.42
N VAL A 93 3.05 9.52 7.13
CA VAL A 93 4.41 9.01 6.93
C VAL A 93 4.62 8.55 5.49
N PHE A 94 3.70 7.77 4.95
CA PHE A 94 3.77 7.27 3.59
C PHE A 94 3.77 8.40 2.55
N SER A 95 2.87 9.37 2.70
CA SER A 95 2.76 10.53 1.81
C SER A 95 4.05 11.38 1.84
N ARG A 96 4.66 11.54 3.01
CA ARG A 96 5.94 12.26 3.12
C ARG A 96 7.08 11.52 2.45
N LEU A 97 7.17 10.20 2.63
CA LEU A 97 8.17 9.38 1.93
C LEU A 97 7.98 9.42 0.41
N ALA A 98 6.74 9.31 -0.07
CA ALA A 98 6.43 9.42 -1.50
C ALA A 98 6.85 10.79 -2.05
N ARG A 99 6.57 11.88 -1.32
CA ARG A 99 7.01 13.24 -1.69
C ARG A 99 8.51 13.37 -1.79
N MET A 100 9.26 12.83 -0.83
CA MET A 100 10.73 12.82 -0.87
C MET A 100 11.26 12.09 -2.11
N LEU A 101 10.60 11.01 -2.54
CA LEU A 101 10.96 10.29 -3.77
C LEU A 101 10.64 11.11 -5.03
N VAL A 102 9.57 11.91 -5.03
CA VAL A 102 9.26 12.85 -6.12
C VAL A 102 10.31 13.98 -6.15
N GLU A 103 10.58 14.60 -5.02
CA GLU A 103 11.57 15.68 -4.88
C GLU A 103 12.98 15.25 -5.30
N SER A 104 13.37 13.98 -5.05
CA SER A 104 14.65 13.41 -5.49
C SER A 104 14.69 13.00 -6.97
N GLY A 105 13.57 13.12 -7.70
CA GLY A 105 13.46 12.66 -9.09
C GLY A 105 13.43 11.13 -9.27
N THR A 106 13.42 10.37 -8.17
CA THR A 106 13.34 8.91 -8.22
C THR A 106 11.96 8.43 -8.68
N LEU A 107 10.90 9.20 -8.33
CA LEU A 107 9.52 8.92 -8.71
C LEU A 107 9.10 9.95 -9.77
N ILE A 108 9.03 9.52 -11.03
CA ILE A 108 8.65 10.39 -12.17
C ILE A 108 7.13 10.38 -12.38
N GLY A 109 6.51 9.20 -12.30
CA GLY A 109 5.07 8.98 -12.28
C GLY A 109 4.30 9.43 -13.52
N LYS A 110 4.89 9.39 -14.72
CA LYS A 110 4.17 9.71 -15.96
C LYS A 110 3.00 8.77 -16.24
N VAL A 111 3.17 7.51 -15.85
CA VAL A 111 2.16 6.47 -15.94
C VAL A 111 1.90 5.91 -14.54
N VAL A 112 0.66 6.00 -14.09
CA VAL A 112 0.21 5.46 -12.80
C VAL A 112 -0.56 4.17 -13.03
N ALA A 113 -0.15 3.09 -12.38
CA ALA A 113 -0.85 1.82 -12.39
C ALA A 113 -1.70 1.68 -11.11
N VAL A 114 -2.98 1.39 -11.25
CA VAL A 114 -3.90 1.15 -10.13
C VAL A 114 -4.30 -0.31 -10.10
N ASP A 115 -4.12 -0.95 -8.96
CA ASP A 115 -4.50 -2.35 -8.72
C ASP A 115 -4.84 -2.57 -7.25
N SER A 116 -5.44 -3.70 -6.94
CA SER A 116 -5.78 -4.10 -5.57
C SER A 116 -5.29 -5.51 -5.24
N THR A 117 -4.91 -5.71 -3.99
CA THR A 117 -4.53 -7.01 -3.46
C THR A 117 -5.25 -7.32 -2.16
N HIS A 118 -5.51 -8.60 -1.91
CA HIS A 118 -6.16 -9.04 -0.68
C HIS A 118 -5.13 -9.27 0.43
N ILE A 119 -5.51 -8.91 1.65
CA ILE A 119 -4.81 -9.26 2.89
C ILE A 119 -5.76 -10.05 3.76
N GLU A 120 -5.43 -11.30 4.05
CA GLU A 120 -6.22 -12.14 4.95
C GLU A 120 -6.11 -11.62 6.39
N ALA A 121 -7.25 -11.51 7.08
CA ALA A 121 -7.29 -11.19 8.49
C ALA A 121 -6.87 -12.42 9.32
N TYR A 122 -6.07 -12.20 10.34
CA TYR A 122 -5.76 -13.24 11.31
C TYR A 122 -6.93 -13.43 12.30
N SER A 123 -8.07 -13.84 11.74
CA SER A 123 -9.33 -14.04 12.47
C SER A 123 -10.13 -15.17 11.85
N GLY A 124 -10.84 -15.94 12.67
CA GLY A 124 -11.89 -16.83 12.17
C GLY A 124 -13.13 -16.03 11.81
N ARG A 125 -14.01 -16.59 10.97
CA ARG A 125 -15.31 -15.98 10.68
C ARG A 125 -16.18 -15.95 11.94
N ALA A 126 -16.94 -14.86 12.11
CA ALA A 126 -17.97 -14.75 13.13
C ALA A 126 -19.22 -15.58 12.75
N MET A 127 -20.24 -15.60 13.61
CA MET A 127 -21.45 -16.38 13.38
C MET A 127 -22.27 -15.88 12.18
N ASP A 128 -22.13 -14.61 11.81
CA ASP A 128 -22.74 -14.00 10.63
C ASP A 128 -22.11 -14.44 9.29
N ASN A 129 -21.00 -15.17 9.34
CA ASN A 129 -20.17 -15.61 8.20
C ASN A 129 -19.67 -14.50 7.27
N VAL A 130 -19.84 -13.22 7.61
CA VAL A 130 -19.43 -12.06 6.81
C VAL A 130 -18.38 -11.20 7.47
N SER A 131 -18.27 -11.26 8.82
CA SER A 131 -17.29 -10.52 9.60
C SER A 131 -16.27 -11.43 10.29
N GLY A 132 -15.21 -10.83 10.85
CA GLY A 132 -14.20 -11.54 11.63
C GLY A 132 -14.57 -11.61 13.11
N ARG A 133 -14.36 -12.77 13.75
CA ARG A 133 -14.66 -12.97 15.16
C ARG A 133 -13.81 -12.10 16.09
N SER A 134 -12.51 -12.02 15.85
CA SER A 134 -11.55 -11.21 16.62
C SER A 134 -11.15 -9.92 15.92
N ASP A 135 -11.64 -9.70 14.71
CA ASP A 135 -11.41 -8.53 13.87
C ASP A 135 -12.75 -8.17 13.20
N PRO A 136 -13.61 -7.41 13.91
CA PRO A 136 -14.97 -7.10 13.44
C PRO A 136 -15.00 -6.24 12.17
N ASP A 137 -13.93 -5.54 11.85
CA ASP A 137 -13.85 -4.68 10.65
C ASP A 137 -13.49 -5.49 9.39
N ALA A 138 -12.87 -6.66 9.56
CA ALA A 138 -12.60 -7.56 8.45
C ALA A 138 -13.90 -8.11 7.85
N ARG A 139 -14.00 -8.14 6.52
CA ARG A 139 -15.17 -8.64 5.80
C ARG A 139 -14.79 -9.77 4.85
N VAL A 140 -15.80 -10.62 4.59
CA VAL A 140 -15.66 -11.68 3.59
C VAL A 140 -15.89 -11.10 2.21
N GLY A 141 -14.87 -11.14 1.37
CA GLY A 141 -14.92 -10.74 -0.03
C GLY A 141 -14.54 -11.85 -0.97
N ARG A 142 -14.76 -11.65 -2.27
CA ARG A 142 -14.43 -12.63 -3.30
C ARG A 142 -13.01 -12.39 -3.80
N GLY A 143 -12.12 -13.34 -3.50
CA GLY A 143 -10.78 -13.39 -4.05
C GLY A 143 -10.68 -14.28 -5.29
N ARG A 144 -9.49 -14.39 -5.87
CA ARG A 144 -9.23 -15.19 -7.08
C ARG A 144 -9.49 -16.70 -6.85
N ARG A 145 -9.20 -17.22 -5.66
CA ARG A 145 -9.29 -18.65 -5.33
C ARG A 145 -10.49 -18.97 -4.42
N GLY A 146 -11.44 -18.05 -4.23
CA GLY A 146 -12.58 -18.24 -3.35
C GLY A 146 -12.87 -17.04 -2.46
N PHE A 147 -13.57 -17.27 -1.37
CA PHE A 147 -13.90 -16.21 -0.42
C PHE A 147 -12.80 -16.04 0.63
N ILE A 148 -12.37 -14.80 0.84
CA ILE A 148 -11.32 -14.39 1.76
C ILE A 148 -11.95 -13.49 2.82
N LEU A 149 -11.69 -13.79 4.10
CA LEU A 149 -11.98 -12.88 5.21
C LEU A 149 -10.78 -11.95 5.39
N GLY A 150 -10.98 -10.64 5.30
CA GLY A 150 -9.91 -9.68 5.49
C GLY A 150 -10.15 -8.33 4.86
N TYR A 151 -9.09 -7.79 4.33
CA TYR A 151 -9.02 -6.46 3.75
C TYR A 151 -8.52 -6.50 2.32
N ARG A 152 -8.74 -5.41 1.62
CA ARG A 152 -8.19 -5.16 0.30
C ARG A 152 -7.34 -3.89 0.36
N VAL A 153 -6.12 -3.97 -0.14
CA VAL A 153 -5.24 -2.81 -0.30
C VAL A 153 -5.28 -2.39 -1.75
N HIS A 154 -5.79 -1.20 -1.98
CA HIS A 154 -5.76 -0.53 -3.28
C HIS A 154 -4.51 0.30 -3.35
N THR A 155 -3.75 0.21 -4.43
CA THR A 155 -2.46 0.87 -4.57
C THR A 155 -2.36 1.56 -5.91
N ALA A 156 -1.89 2.79 -5.91
CA ALA A 156 -1.42 3.50 -7.09
C ALA A 156 0.10 3.47 -7.11
N CYS A 157 0.69 2.91 -8.16
CA CYS A 157 2.13 2.75 -8.33
C CYS A 157 2.63 3.53 -9.54
N CYS A 158 3.83 4.06 -9.45
CA CYS A 158 4.57 4.57 -10.61
C CYS A 158 4.98 3.40 -11.49
N ALA A 159 4.55 3.40 -12.76
CA ALA A 159 4.86 2.29 -13.67
C ALA A 159 6.34 2.24 -14.07
N GLU A 160 7.04 3.38 -14.03
CA GLU A 160 8.45 3.48 -14.38
C GLU A 160 9.37 2.97 -13.26
N SER A 161 9.11 3.42 -12.02
CA SER A 161 9.95 3.05 -10.86
C SER A 161 9.44 1.83 -10.09
N GLU A 162 8.21 1.38 -10.38
CA GLU A 162 7.51 0.31 -9.65
C GLU A 162 7.25 0.64 -8.17
N LEU A 163 7.42 1.91 -7.77
CA LEU A 163 7.22 2.35 -6.39
C LEU A 163 5.75 2.72 -6.14
N PRO A 164 5.20 2.37 -4.97
CA PRO A 164 3.87 2.81 -4.60
C PRO A 164 3.86 4.31 -4.28
N ILE A 165 2.86 5.02 -4.81
CA ILE A 165 2.67 6.47 -4.66
C ILE A 165 1.56 6.76 -3.64
N ALA A 166 0.47 6.00 -3.71
CA ALA A 166 -0.67 6.12 -2.82
C ALA A 166 -1.26 4.75 -2.52
N TYR A 167 -1.89 4.60 -1.37
CA TYR A 167 -2.64 3.40 -1.01
C TYR A 167 -3.92 3.74 -0.25
N ALA A 168 -4.87 2.82 -0.27
CA ALA A 168 -6.05 2.81 0.59
C ALA A 168 -6.30 1.38 1.06
N VAL A 169 -6.78 1.23 2.29
CA VAL A 169 -7.17 -0.07 2.85
C VAL A 169 -8.69 -0.07 3.02
N ALA A 170 -9.32 -1.15 2.59
CA ALA A 170 -10.76 -1.32 2.65
C ALA A 170 -11.13 -2.72 3.13
N PRO A 171 -12.32 -2.93 3.70
CA PRO A 171 -12.88 -4.25 3.90
C PRO A 171 -12.97 -5.02 2.57
N CYS A 172 -12.78 -6.35 2.63
CA CYS A 172 -12.63 -7.17 1.43
C CYS A 172 -13.87 -7.24 0.52
N ASN A 173 -15.05 -6.87 1.05
CA ASN A 173 -16.33 -6.86 0.33
C ASN A 173 -16.59 -5.57 -0.45
N GLU A 174 -15.76 -4.55 -0.29
CA GLU A 174 -15.96 -3.29 -0.97
C GLU A 174 -15.55 -3.32 -2.45
N ASN A 175 -16.15 -2.42 -3.24
CA ASN A 175 -15.91 -2.38 -4.68
C ASN A 175 -14.64 -1.56 -4.98
N ASP A 176 -13.73 -2.12 -5.75
CA ASP A 176 -12.44 -1.51 -6.12
C ASP A 176 -12.59 -0.13 -6.79
N LYS A 177 -13.66 0.07 -7.53
CA LYS A 177 -13.90 1.33 -8.27
C LYS A 177 -14.09 2.54 -7.37
N VAL A 178 -14.58 2.35 -6.14
CA VAL A 178 -14.80 3.43 -5.17
C VAL A 178 -13.46 4.07 -4.76
N TYR A 179 -12.39 3.29 -4.76
CA TYR A 179 -11.07 3.73 -4.34
C TYR A 179 -10.21 4.30 -5.46
N PHE A 180 -10.67 4.21 -6.72
CA PHE A 180 -9.90 4.66 -7.89
C PHE A 180 -9.65 6.17 -7.87
N GLU A 181 -10.70 6.97 -7.80
CA GLU A 181 -10.60 8.43 -7.77
C GLU A 181 -9.85 8.95 -6.54
N PRO A 182 -10.18 8.53 -5.28
CA PRO A 182 -9.43 8.94 -4.10
C PRO A 182 -7.93 8.62 -4.14
N LEU A 183 -7.54 7.51 -4.78
CA LEU A 183 -6.13 7.20 -4.97
C LEU A 183 -5.45 8.18 -5.92
N LEU A 184 -6.07 8.49 -7.06
CA LEU A 184 -5.52 9.43 -8.02
C LEU A 184 -5.44 10.86 -7.47
N GLU A 185 -6.42 11.27 -6.66
CA GLU A 185 -6.36 12.54 -5.94
C GLU A 185 -5.16 12.61 -4.98
N ARG A 186 -4.88 11.51 -4.26
CA ARG A 186 -3.70 11.42 -3.40
C ARG A 186 -2.40 11.52 -4.20
N VAL A 187 -2.34 10.90 -5.38
CA VAL A 187 -1.20 11.03 -6.31
C VAL A 187 -1.03 12.48 -6.75
N ARG A 188 -2.11 13.15 -7.13
CA ARG A 188 -2.10 14.56 -7.54
C ARG A 188 -1.60 15.50 -6.45
N ARG A 189 -1.98 15.26 -5.18
CA ARG A 189 -1.49 16.06 -4.03
C ARG A 189 0.02 15.97 -3.79
N LEU A 190 0.70 15.04 -4.42
CA LEU A 190 2.16 14.90 -4.39
C LEU A 190 2.86 15.61 -5.56
N ASP A 191 2.11 16.41 -6.35
CA ASP A 191 2.60 17.10 -7.56
C ASP A 191 3.18 16.14 -8.63
N VAL A 192 2.71 14.89 -8.62
CA VAL A 192 3.04 13.92 -9.67
C VAL A 192 2.20 14.21 -10.89
N GLY A 193 2.83 14.73 -11.94
CA GLY A 193 2.18 15.06 -13.21
C GLY A 193 1.96 13.83 -14.09
N PHE A 194 1.04 12.93 -13.70
CA PHE A 194 0.74 11.75 -14.49
C PHE A 194 -0.13 12.09 -15.71
N ARG A 195 0.15 11.41 -16.83
CA ARG A 195 -0.57 11.57 -18.10
C ARG A 195 -1.44 10.37 -18.46
N HIS A 196 -1.08 9.21 -17.93
CA HIS A 196 -1.80 7.97 -18.21
C HIS A 196 -2.07 7.22 -16.92
N VAL A 197 -3.25 6.62 -16.82
CA VAL A 197 -3.62 5.73 -15.73
C VAL A 197 -3.97 4.36 -16.29
N VAL A 198 -3.29 3.34 -15.80
CA VAL A 198 -3.49 1.94 -16.20
C VAL A 198 -4.18 1.19 -15.07
N ALA A 199 -5.27 0.51 -15.38
CA ALA A 199 -5.94 -0.40 -14.45
C ALA A 199 -6.47 -1.64 -15.19
N ASP A 200 -6.86 -2.66 -14.44
CA ASP A 200 -7.41 -3.87 -15.04
C ASP A 200 -8.87 -3.70 -15.49
N SER A 201 -9.43 -4.70 -16.13
CA SER A 201 -10.80 -4.66 -16.65
C SER A 201 -11.88 -4.62 -15.55
N GLN A 202 -11.55 -4.86 -14.29
CA GLN A 202 -12.50 -4.75 -13.17
C GLN A 202 -12.82 -3.28 -12.89
N TYR A 203 -11.87 -2.38 -13.16
CA TYR A 203 -12.06 -0.93 -13.06
C TYR A 203 -12.84 -0.33 -14.25
N ASN A 204 -13.14 -1.11 -15.30
CA ASN A 204 -13.83 -0.57 -16.47
C ASN A 204 -15.26 -0.13 -16.14
N SER A 205 -15.46 1.17 -16.05
CA SER A 205 -16.75 1.86 -15.96
C SER A 205 -16.59 3.28 -16.46
N GLU A 206 -17.69 3.91 -16.84
CA GLU A 206 -17.72 5.30 -17.31
C GLU A 206 -17.23 6.24 -16.19
N ASN A 207 -17.72 6.08 -14.97
CA ASN A 207 -17.31 6.91 -13.83
C ASN A 207 -15.79 6.88 -13.59
N VAL A 208 -15.16 5.70 -13.67
CA VAL A 208 -13.72 5.55 -13.51
C VAL A 208 -12.95 6.25 -14.63
N ARG A 209 -13.45 6.17 -15.88
CA ARG A 209 -12.84 6.87 -17.01
C ARG A 209 -12.96 8.37 -16.86
N ASN A 210 -14.16 8.83 -16.56
CA ASN A 210 -14.44 10.25 -16.35
C ASN A 210 -13.61 10.84 -15.21
N ALA A 211 -13.44 10.09 -14.12
CA ALA A 211 -12.58 10.51 -13.00
C ALA A 211 -11.10 10.66 -13.42
N ALA A 212 -10.56 9.74 -14.23
CA ALA A 212 -9.20 9.87 -14.75
C ALA A 212 -9.05 11.08 -15.68
N GLU A 213 -9.99 11.27 -16.60
CA GLU A 213 -10.00 12.39 -17.56
C GLU A 213 -10.17 13.74 -16.85
N TRP A 214 -11.04 13.81 -15.83
CA TRP A 214 -11.21 15.01 -15.00
C TRP A 214 -9.93 15.40 -14.25
N LEU A 215 -9.11 14.41 -13.85
CA LEU A 215 -7.80 14.62 -13.27
C LEU A 215 -6.70 14.89 -14.31
N GLY A 216 -7.05 14.98 -15.60
CA GLY A 216 -6.15 15.30 -16.69
C GLY A 216 -5.34 14.11 -17.22
N ALA A 217 -5.77 12.87 -16.93
CA ALA A 217 -5.07 11.67 -17.34
C ALA A 217 -5.89 10.80 -18.32
N GLU A 218 -5.21 10.21 -19.31
CA GLU A 218 -5.81 9.25 -20.24
C GLU A 218 -5.97 7.88 -19.54
N PRO A 219 -7.20 7.33 -19.42
CA PRO A 219 -7.44 6.02 -18.84
C PRO A 219 -7.14 4.88 -19.82
N ILE A 220 -6.19 4.03 -19.50
CA ILE A 220 -5.83 2.83 -20.25
C ILE A 220 -6.39 1.60 -19.54
N ILE A 221 -7.70 1.40 -19.67
CA ILE A 221 -8.43 0.32 -18.99
C ILE A 221 -9.06 -0.60 -20.06
N PRO A 222 -8.74 -1.92 -20.04
CA PRO A 222 -9.33 -2.85 -21.01
C PRO A 222 -10.84 -2.98 -20.84
N VAL A 223 -11.56 -3.01 -21.95
CA VAL A 223 -13.00 -3.32 -21.93
C VAL A 223 -13.18 -4.78 -21.52
N ARG A 224 -14.04 -5.02 -20.54
CA ARG A 224 -14.38 -6.38 -20.10
C ARG A 224 -15.01 -7.13 -21.28
N ARG A 225 -14.43 -8.24 -21.68
CA ARG A 225 -15.00 -9.09 -22.72
C ARG A 225 -16.26 -9.74 -22.14
N ASP A 226 -17.43 -9.23 -22.53
CA ASP A 226 -18.67 -9.93 -22.33
C ASP A 226 -18.75 -11.04 -23.38
N PRO A 227 -18.80 -12.34 -23.00
CA PRO A 227 -18.96 -13.43 -23.93
C PRO A 227 -20.26 -13.33 -24.77
N ARG A 228 -21.28 -12.61 -24.23
CA ARG A 228 -22.57 -12.40 -24.88
C ARG A 228 -22.57 -11.24 -25.88
N ALA A 229 -21.61 -10.29 -25.77
CA ALA A 229 -21.52 -9.12 -26.65
C ALA A 229 -20.71 -9.37 -27.95
N ARG A 230 -20.43 -10.65 -28.30
CA ARG A 230 -19.69 -10.98 -29.54
C ARG A 230 -20.36 -10.49 -30.84
N SER A 231 -21.64 -10.19 -30.81
CA SER A 231 -22.38 -9.73 -32.00
C SER A 231 -22.42 -8.20 -32.19
N ALA A 232 -22.36 -7.41 -31.12
CA ALA A 232 -22.52 -5.95 -31.18
C ALA A 232 -21.22 -5.17 -31.44
N LEU A 233 -20.03 -5.77 -31.19
CA LEU A 233 -18.73 -5.09 -31.20
C LEU A 233 -18.04 -5.08 -32.59
N ARG A 234 -18.76 -5.33 -33.68
CA ARG A 234 -18.16 -5.26 -35.02
C ARG A 234 -18.00 -3.82 -35.57
N VAL A 235 -18.62 -2.82 -34.97
CA VAL A 235 -18.68 -1.45 -35.49
C VAL A 235 -17.68 -0.48 -34.86
N GLY A 236 -17.11 -0.77 -33.67
CA GLY A 236 -16.26 0.17 -32.93
C GLY A 236 -14.76 -0.14 -32.91
N ARG A 237 -14.21 -0.94 -33.82
CA ARG A 237 -12.81 -1.44 -33.75
C ARG A 237 -11.69 -0.47 -34.14
N GLY A 238 -12.00 0.79 -34.47
CA GLY A 238 -10.99 1.66 -35.11
C GLY A 238 -9.99 2.35 -34.19
N PHE A 239 -10.38 2.84 -33.04
CA PHE A 239 -9.59 3.87 -32.35
C PHE A 239 -8.92 3.50 -31.02
N VAL A 240 -9.54 2.70 -30.19
CA VAL A 240 -9.02 2.39 -28.82
C VAL A 240 -7.93 1.31 -28.82
N ALA A 241 -7.81 0.54 -29.89
CA ALA A 241 -7.01 -0.69 -29.90
C ALA A 241 -5.49 -0.52 -30.13
N LYS A 242 -5.02 0.61 -30.70
CA LYS A 242 -3.58 0.73 -31.06
C LYS A 242 -2.68 1.25 -29.92
N GLY A 243 -3.12 2.26 -29.18
CA GLY A 243 -2.35 2.83 -28.06
C GLY A 243 -2.27 1.90 -26.85
N SER A 244 -3.43 1.36 -26.42
CA SER A 244 -3.52 0.49 -25.24
C SER A 244 -2.78 -0.86 -25.42
N ARG A 245 -2.75 -1.43 -26.62
CA ARG A 245 -1.99 -2.68 -26.88
C ARG A 245 -0.48 -2.52 -26.73
N ARG A 246 0.05 -1.35 -27.01
CA ARG A 246 1.50 -1.08 -26.91
C ARG A 246 1.95 -0.95 -25.45
N VAL A 247 1.20 -0.25 -24.62
CA VAL A 247 1.51 -0.06 -23.18
C VAL A 247 1.26 -1.36 -22.41
N VAL A 248 0.14 -2.04 -22.60
CA VAL A 248 -0.14 -3.34 -21.97
C VAL A 248 0.85 -4.42 -22.43
N ARG A 249 1.35 -4.38 -23.69
CA ARG A 249 2.36 -5.31 -24.18
C ARG A 249 3.74 -5.05 -23.58
N LEU A 250 4.09 -3.78 -23.34
CA LEU A 250 5.32 -3.40 -22.63
C LEU A 250 5.27 -3.82 -21.16
N PHE A 251 4.12 -3.67 -20.51
CA PHE A 251 3.89 -4.08 -19.11
C PHE A 251 3.96 -5.61 -18.97
N ARG A 252 3.28 -6.37 -19.86
CA ARG A 252 3.38 -7.85 -19.89
C ARG A 252 4.78 -8.36 -20.20
N LYS A 253 5.53 -7.67 -21.07
CA LYS A 253 6.91 -8.07 -21.41
C LYS A 253 7.86 -7.89 -20.24
N ARG A 254 7.67 -6.86 -19.40
CA ARG A 254 8.45 -6.66 -18.16
C ARG A 254 8.06 -7.63 -17.05
N LEU A 255 6.77 -7.93 -16.88
CA LEU A 255 6.31 -8.94 -15.91
C LEU A 255 6.71 -10.37 -16.32
N GLY A 256 6.65 -10.72 -17.61
CA GLY A 256 7.04 -12.03 -18.12
C GLY A 256 8.54 -12.35 -17.99
N HIS A 257 9.41 -11.35 -17.95
CA HIS A 257 10.85 -11.56 -17.71
C HIS A 257 11.19 -11.91 -16.24
N ARG A 258 10.32 -11.59 -15.29
CA ARG A 258 10.53 -11.96 -13.86
C ARG A 258 10.07 -13.38 -13.52
N GLU A 259 9.15 -13.98 -14.29
CA GLU A 259 8.75 -15.38 -14.08
C GLU A 259 9.78 -16.39 -14.60
N ALA A 260 10.70 -15.97 -15.46
CA ALA A 260 11.72 -16.85 -16.07
C ALA A 260 13.00 -17.04 -15.24
N VAL A 261 13.15 -16.32 -14.11
CA VAL A 261 14.31 -16.48 -13.22
C VAL A 261 13.85 -17.15 -11.92
N ARG A 262 13.59 -18.47 -12.00
CA ARG A 262 13.64 -19.35 -10.82
C ARG A 262 15.01 -20.00 -10.82
N PRO A 263 15.84 -19.82 -9.79
CA PRO A 263 17.03 -20.67 -9.63
C PRO A 263 16.55 -22.08 -9.25
N GLY A 264 17.13 -23.07 -9.91
CA GLY A 264 17.05 -24.49 -9.54
C GLY A 264 17.69 -24.76 -8.18
#